data_5b7264d50126308c570162fc485439c4
#
_entry.id   5b7264d50126308c570162fc485439c4
#
_cell.length_a   1.000
_cell.length_b   1.000
_cell.length_c   1.000
_cell.angle_alpha   90.00
_cell.angle_beta   90.00
_cell.angle_gamma   90.00
#
_symmetry.space_group_name_H-M   'P 1'
#
loop_
_entity.id
_entity.type
_entity.pdbx_description
1 polymer ?
#
loop_
_entity_poly.entity_id
_entity_poly.type
_entity_poly.pdbx_seq_one_letter_code
_entity_poly.pdbx_strand_id
1 'polypeptide(L)'
;MTRGIHLGVALFLWVMAPLAGWASVDDDVAGTQEQLRLLQEQNRALQEQLRQQQTVIELLSKKVDEIQRAGTEQNRQLVSLESEMKEADAVAKPSGFNGSGKLSLGAEGGVGFFTSGSAGHYPNGDFRVDEMRLFLDASVVENVSFYGELNLATRESTDVEFRLGELYIDFENLSRFWGWDKVLSVRLGRMYVPFGEEYQNRYAIDNPLISHSLSDLWGVDEGIELYGRVGKFSYAAAVQNGGIPDTADYDKDKSVAGRLGYDPNHWLHLSASAMRTGNLDATGDFLSAMWFGNGFFRSLGGPGTTKFHADLAEGDIEVRLPRGSLKAFGGWFQYDDNDPVNNNRRDGYYYSLEAVHDIFEKLYGGVRFSQILAGSKGMPIVGNGDFGQFFFGPLTKDIWRLSLGLGYKFSRNLVLKAEYSFEQGRLVNGEQRDDENQFAAEVAFRF
;
A
#
# COMPACT_ATOMS: atom_id res chain seq x y z
N MET A 1 -10.65 -46.21 14.81
CA MET A 1 -9.70 -46.63 15.86
C MET A 1 -9.31 -45.38 16.64
N THR A 2 -9.88 -45.26 17.81
CA THR A 2 -9.76 -44.22 18.78
C THR A 2 -8.42 -44.30 19.52
N ARG A 3 -7.71 -43.20 19.69
CA ARG A 3 -6.77 -43.05 20.82
C ARG A 3 -6.85 -41.60 21.35
N GLY A 4 -7.47 -41.50 22.52
CA GLY A 4 -7.46 -40.33 23.35
C GLY A 4 -6.11 -40.18 24.08
N ILE A 5 -5.73 -38.93 24.35
CA ILE A 5 -4.63 -38.63 25.25
C ILE A 5 -5.21 -37.87 26.45
N HIS A 6 -5.05 -38.49 27.61
CA HIS A 6 -5.43 -37.94 28.91
C HIS A 6 -4.39 -36.93 29.39
N LEU A 7 -4.84 -35.77 29.78
CA LEU A 7 -4.04 -34.81 30.57
C LEU A 7 -4.14 -35.18 32.02
N GLY A 8 -3.03 -35.57 32.64
CA GLY A 8 -2.90 -35.83 34.07
C GLY A 8 -2.56 -34.54 34.84
N VAL A 9 -3.45 -34.13 35.72
CA VAL A 9 -3.23 -33.10 36.73
C VAL A 9 -2.47 -33.74 37.90
N ALA A 10 -1.23 -33.32 38.13
CA ALA A 10 -0.49 -33.70 39.34
C ALA A 10 -0.64 -32.61 40.40
N LEU A 11 -1.44 -32.90 41.42
CA LEU A 11 -1.54 -32.17 42.66
C LEU A 11 -0.34 -32.55 43.51
N PHE A 12 0.52 -31.59 43.93
CA PHE A 12 1.48 -31.78 45.00
C PHE A 12 1.05 -30.99 46.23
N LEU A 13 0.48 -31.71 47.20
CA LEU A 13 0.31 -31.28 48.59
C LEU A 13 1.64 -31.46 49.30
N TRP A 14 2.16 -30.38 49.90
CA TRP A 14 3.13 -30.46 50.98
C TRP A 14 2.55 -29.81 52.21
N VAL A 15 2.44 -30.60 53.26
CA VAL A 15 1.96 -30.27 54.59
C VAL A 15 3.15 -30.31 55.57
N MET A 16 3.10 -29.44 56.55
CA MET A 16 3.77 -29.42 57.88
C MET A 16 5.10 -28.70 57.96
N ALA A 17 5.43 -27.99 58.97
CA ALA A 17 4.77 -27.44 60.13
C ALA A 17 5.70 -26.40 60.85
N PRO A 18 5.40 -25.81 61.95
CA PRO A 18 5.73 -24.46 62.28
C PRO A 18 6.94 -24.31 63.19
N LEU A 19 7.63 -23.16 63.16
CA LEU A 19 8.34 -22.66 64.30
C LEU A 19 8.37 -21.12 64.29
N ALA A 20 8.08 -20.62 65.42
CA ALA A 20 7.86 -19.27 65.85
C ALA A 20 8.94 -18.25 65.47
N GLY A 21 8.47 -17.07 65.12
CA GLY A 21 9.25 -15.86 65.09
C GLY A 21 8.29 -14.68 65.00
N TRP A 22 7.87 -14.16 66.15
CA TRP A 22 7.14 -12.90 66.22
C TRP A 22 8.06 -11.75 65.89
N ALA A 23 7.90 -11.23 64.68
CA ALA A 23 8.38 -9.89 64.27
C ALA A 23 7.48 -9.36 63.14
N SER A 24 6.79 -8.26 63.39
CA SER A 24 6.15 -7.30 62.49
C SER A 24 5.09 -7.82 61.53
N VAL A 25 3.90 -8.11 62.02
CA VAL A 25 2.69 -8.34 61.20
C VAL A 25 2.19 -7.04 60.53
N ASP A 26 2.59 -5.88 61.03
CA ASP A 26 2.11 -4.59 60.49
C ASP A 26 2.77 -4.16 59.17
N ASP A 27 4.04 -4.49 58.93
CA ASP A 27 4.74 -4.15 57.68
C ASP A 27 4.32 -5.04 56.50
N ASP A 28 4.02 -6.32 56.74
CA ASP A 28 3.52 -7.25 55.70
C ASP A 28 2.09 -6.92 55.27
N VAL A 29 1.27 -6.39 56.17
CA VAL A 29 -0.11 -5.96 55.83
C VAL A 29 -0.11 -4.69 55.00
N ALA A 30 0.79 -3.74 55.26
CA ALA A 30 0.91 -2.52 54.47
C ALA A 30 1.43 -2.81 53.04
N GLY A 31 2.43 -3.70 52.92
CA GLY A 31 2.94 -4.15 51.62
C GLY A 31 1.91 -4.89 50.78
N THR A 32 1.11 -5.75 51.44
CA THR A 32 0.04 -6.50 50.78
C THR A 32 -1.12 -5.60 50.36
N GLN A 33 -1.46 -4.58 51.12
CA GLN A 33 -2.46 -3.59 50.74
C GLN A 33 -2.03 -2.72 49.57
N GLU A 34 -0.77 -2.33 49.48
CA GLU A 34 -0.25 -1.56 48.32
C GLU A 34 -0.19 -2.41 47.06
N GLN A 35 0.19 -3.69 47.15
CA GLN A 35 0.11 -4.63 46.03
C GLN A 35 -1.32 -4.85 45.54
N LEU A 36 -2.28 -4.94 46.47
CA LEU A 36 -3.70 -5.08 46.16
C LEU A 36 -4.22 -3.82 45.43
N ARG A 37 -3.78 -2.64 45.86
CA ARG A 37 -4.13 -1.36 45.24
C ARG A 37 -3.58 -1.27 43.79
N LEU A 38 -2.31 -1.62 43.60
CA LEU A 38 -1.69 -1.66 42.26
C LEU A 38 -2.37 -2.67 41.32
N LEU A 39 -2.72 -3.85 41.85
CA LEU A 39 -3.48 -4.85 41.06
C LEU A 39 -4.90 -4.36 40.73
N GLN A 40 -5.55 -3.62 41.61
CA GLN A 40 -6.86 -3.01 41.31
C GLN A 40 -6.76 -1.90 40.27
N GLU A 41 -5.72 -1.07 40.33
CA GLU A 41 -5.45 -0.05 39.30
C GLU A 41 -5.14 -0.68 37.91
N GLN A 42 -4.31 -1.73 37.90
CA GLN A 42 -4.06 -2.50 36.69
C GLN A 42 -5.32 -3.16 36.11
N ASN A 43 -6.15 -3.75 36.96
CA ASN A 43 -7.43 -4.32 36.53
C ASN A 43 -8.39 -3.27 35.97
N ARG A 44 -8.44 -2.08 36.57
CA ARG A 44 -9.22 -0.97 35.99
C ARG A 44 -8.71 -0.52 34.64
N ALA A 45 -7.40 -0.36 34.49
CA ALA A 45 -6.80 0.02 33.22
C ALA A 45 -7.05 -1.03 32.14
N LEU A 46 -6.93 -2.33 32.48
CA LEU A 46 -7.25 -3.43 31.56
C LEU A 46 -8.74 -3.48 31.18
N GLN A 47 -9.63 -3.22 32.13
CA GLN A 47 -11.08 -3.15 31.81
C GLN A 47 -11.42 -1.97 30.94
N GLU A 48 -10.73 -0.84 31.09
CA GLU A 48 -10.91 0.33 30.24
C GLU A 48 -10.39 0.07 28.81
N GLN A 49 -9.23 -0.58 28.68
CA GLN A 49 -8.71 -1.04 27.36
C GLN A 49 -9.66 -2.03 26.69
N LEU A 50 -10.17 -3.02 27.42
CA LEU A 50 -11.16 -3.98 26.88
C LEU A 50 -12.43 -3.27 26.38
N ARG A 51 -12.90 -2.28 27.12
CA ARG A 51 -14.07 -1.49 26.70
C ARG A 51 -13.81 -0.66 25.45
N GLN A 52 -12.62 -0.07 25.33
CA GLN A 52 -12.22 0.65 24.13
C GLN A 52 -12.12 -0.29 22.92
N GLN A 53 -11.50 -1.48 23.10
CA GLN A 53 -11.43 -2.49 22.05
C GLN A 53 -12.82 -2.98 21.62
N GLN A 54 -13.73 -3.21 22.56
CA GLN A 54 -15.11 -3.58 22.24
C GLN A 54 -15.82 -2.50 21.42
N THR A 55 -15.63 -1.23 21.75
CA THR A 55 -16.21 -0.12 20.98
C THR A 55 -15.67 -0.06 19.54
N VAL A 56 -14.37 -0.31 19.38
CA VAL A 56 -13.74 -0.38 18.03
C VAL A 56 -14.27 -1.57 17.26
N ILE A 57 -14.40 -2.74 17.88
CA ILE A 57 -14.96 -3.96 17.25
C ILE A 57 -16.43 -3.70 16.83
N GLU A 58 -17.23 -3.05 17.64
CA GLU A 58 -18.62 -2.70 17.30
C GLU A 58 -18.70 -1.71 16.12
N LEU A 59 -17.78 -0.73 16.07
CA LEU A 59 -17.68 0.21 14.96
C LEU A 59 -17.24 -0.47 13.67
N LEU A 60 -16.24 -1.34 13.74
CA LEU A 60 -15.78 -2.14 12.61
C LEU A 60 -16.88 -3.09 12.12
N SER A 61 -17.58 -3.76 13.01
CA SER A 61 -18.71 -4.64 12.65
C SER A 61 -19.82 -3.85 11.94
N LYS A 62 -20.16 -2.65 12.41
CA LYS A 62 -21.13 -1.78 11.70
C LYS A 62 -20.64 -1.38 10.32
N LYS A 63 -19.37 -1.00 10.19
CA LYS A 63 -18.80 -0.65 8.87
C LYS A 63 -18.77 -1.85 7.92
N VAL A 64 -18.43 -3.03 8.41
CA VAL A 64 -18.49 -4.27 7.60
C VAL A 64 -19.92 -4.55 7.15
N ASP A 65 -20.92 -4.39 8.03
CA ASP A 65 -22.34 -4.55 7.65
C ASP A 65 -22.80 -3.51 6.64
N GLU A 66 -22.33 -2.27 6.73
CA GLU A 66 -22.61 -1.21 5.75
C GLU A 66 -21.97 -1.52 4.39
N ILE A 67 -20.72 -1.96 4.37
CA ILE A 67 -20.01 -2.36 3.15
C ILE A 67 -20.69 -3.58 2.51
N GLN A 68 -21.08 -4.59 3.29
CA GLN A 68 -21.83 -5.74 2.76
C GLN A 68 -23.18 -5.35 2.18
N ARG A 69 -23.90 -4.42 2.81
CA ARG A 69 -25.17 -3.91 2.27
C ARG A 69 -24.96 -3.10 1.00
N ALA A 70 -23.96 -2.23 0.96
CA ALA A 70 -23.61 -1.48 -0.24
C ALA A 70 -23.19 -2.41 -1.39
N GLY A 71 -22.35 -3.42 -1.12
CA GLY A 71 -21.95 -4.44 -2.09
C GLY A 71 -23.11 -5.28 -2.60
N THR A 72 -24.10 -5.60 -1.73
CA THR A 72 -25.30 -6.34 -2.13
C THR A 72 -26.22 -5.48 -3.02
N GLU A 73 -26.30 -4.19 -2.72
CA GLU A 73 -27.10 -3.24 -3.51
C GLU A 73 -26.43 -2.96 -4.87
N GLN A 74 -25.11 -2.79 -4.90
CA GLN A 74 -24.35 -2.69 -6.16
C GLN A 74 -24.49 -3.94 -7.01
N ASN A 75 -24.43 -5.13 -6.40
CA ASN A 75 -24.63 -6.38 -7.13
C ASN A 75 -26.07 -6.53 -7.69
N ARG A 76 -27.08 -6.02 -6.97
CA ARG A 76 -28.46 -5.95 -7.49
C ARG A 76 -28.57 -4.97 -8.65
N GLN A 77 -27.91 -3.81 -8.57
CA GLN A 77 -27.89 -2.82 -9.65
C GLN A 77 -27.13 -3.36 -10.89
N LEU A 78 -26.02 -4.10 -10.68
CA LEU A 78 -25.32 -4.77 -11.78
C LEU A 78 -26.20 -5.84 -12.46
N VAL A 79 -26.91 -6.67 -11.69
CA VAL A 79 -27.83 -7.68 -12.25
C VAL A 79 -29.02 -7.01 -12.95
N SER A 80 -29.55 -5.88 -12.46
CA SER A 80 -30.60 -5.13 -13.15
C SER A 80 -30.09 -4.49 -14.44
N LEU A 81 -28.90 -3.89 -14.42
CA LEU A 81 -28.23 -3.34 -15.61
C LEU A 81 -27.91 -4.44 -16.63
N GLU A 82 -27.48 -5.63 -16.18
CA GLU A 82 -27.24 -6.77 -17.07
C GLU A 82 -28.52 -7.30 -17.70
N SER A 83 -29.66 -7.27 -16.97
CA SER A 83 -30.98 -7.63 -17.51
C SER A 83 -31.49 -6.55 -18.47
N GLU A 84 -31.34 -5.27 -18.16
CA GLU A 84 -31.68 -4.16 -19.05
C GLU A 84 -30.81 -4.14 -20.33
N MET A 85 -29.51 -4.45 -20.22
CA MET A 85 -28.65 -4.61 -21.39
C MET A 85 -29.06 -5.81 -22.25
N LYS A 86 -29.44 -6.94 -21.67
CA LYS A 86 -29.96 -8.10 -22.41
C LYS A 86 -31.31 -7.83 -23.08
N GLU A 87 -32.18 -7.04 -22.46
CA GLU A 87 -33.44 -6.59 -23.07
C GLU A 87 -33.18 -5.53 -24.17
N ALA A 88 -32.21 -4.62 -23.98
CA ALA A 88 -31.81 -3.66 -24.99
C ALA A 88 -31.16 -4.33 -26.23
N ASP A 89 -30.32 -5.34 -26.02
CA ASP A 89 -29.74 -6.16 -27.11
C ASP A 89 -30.80 -6.97 -27.89
N ALA A 90 -31.92 -7.31 -27.27
CA ALA A 90 -33.04 -8.01 -27.93
C ALA A 90 -33.95 -7.08 -28.77
N VAL A 91 -33.91 -5.77 -28.55
CA VAL A 91 -34.81 -4.79 -29.18
C VAL A 91 -34.05 -3.79 -30.09
N ALA A 92 -32.76 -3.63 -29.94
CA ALA A 92 -31.98 -2.71 -30.77
C ALA A 92 -31.06 -3.51 -31.70
N LYS A 93 -31.35 -3.48 -33.03
CA LYS A 93 -30.23 -3.46 -33.97
C LYS A 93 -29.31 -2.33 -33.50
N PRO A 94 -28.00 -2.55 -33.31
CA PRO A 94 -27.13 -1.51 -32.85
C PRO A 94 -27.15 -0.39 -33.90
N SER A 95 -27.87 0.68 -33.62
CA SER A 95 -27.58 1.97 -34.22
C SER A 95 -26.19 2.30 -33.68
N GLY A 96 -25.18 1.97 -34.48
CA GLY A 96 -23.80 2.16 -34.10
C GLY A 96 -23.62 3.55 -33.54
N PHE A 97 -22.96 3.62 -32.39
CA PHE A 97 -22.26 4.82 -31.99
C PHE A 97 -21.35 5.17 -33.18
N ASN A 98 -21.84 6.03 -34.08
CA ASN A 98 -21.12 6.60 -35.21
C ASN A 98 -20.15 7.69 -34.75
N GLY A 99 -19.48 7.47 -33.63
CA GLY A 99 -18.26 8.13 -33.26
C GLY A 99 -17.10 7.20 -33.62
N SER A 100 -16.08 7.69 -34.24
CA SER A 100 -14.85 6.99 -34.61
C SER A 100 -14.05 6.46 -33.42
N GLY A 101 -14.71 6.13 -32.31
CA GLY A 101 -14.11 5.68 -31.07
C GLY A 101 -13.67 4.22 -31.16
N LYS A 102 -12.38 3.93 -31.06
CA LYS A 102 -11.87 2.60 -30.77
C LYS A 102 -12.01 2.36 -29.28
N LEU A 103 -12.80 1.37 -28.92
CA LEU A 103 -12.84 0.81 -27.57
C LEU A 103 -11.78 -0.30 -27.51
N SER A 104 -10.88 -0.22 -26.55
CA SER A 104 -9.88 -1.24 -26.24
C SER A 104 -10.15 -1.81 -24.85
N LEU A 105 -10.15 -3.13 -24.75
CA LEU A 105 -10.23 -3.87 -23.51
C LEU A 105 -8.95 -4.66 -23.33
N GLY A 106 -8.42 -4.66 -22.12
CA GLY A 106 -7.24 -5.42 -21.78
C GLY A 106 -7.37 -5.99 -20.37
N ALA A 107 -6.53 -6.92 -20.03
CA ALA A 107 -6.40 -7.43 -18.69
C ALA A 107 -4.94 -7.77 -18.38
N GLU A 108 -4.59 -7.70 -17.11
CA GLU A 108 -3.32 -8.22 -16.63
C GLU A 108 -3.47 -8.80 -15.23
N GLY A 109 -2.51 -9.60 -14.84
CA GLY A 109 -2.47 -10.14 -13.49
C GLY A 109 -1.26 -11.00 -13.20
N GLY A 110 -1.17 -11.41 -11.95
CA GLY A 110 -0.20 -12.35 -11.41
C GLY A 110 -0.89 -13.41 -10.58
N VAL A 111 -0.48 -14.66 -10.76
CA VAL A 111 -0.93 -15.78 -9.93
C VAL A 111 0.31 -16.51 -9.42
N GLY A 112 0.40 -16.74 -8.13
CA GLY A 112 1.62 -17.28 -7.57
C GLY A 112 1.47 -18.02 -6.26
N PHE A 113 2.61 -18.50 -5.78
CA PHE A 113 2.81 -19.07 -4.47
C PHE A 113 3.74 -18.18 -3.67
N PHE A 114 3.37 -17.90 -2.42
CA PHE A 114 4.11 -17.04 -1.50
C PHE A 114 4.30 -17.79 -0.19
N THR A 115 5.47 -17.70 0.41
CA THR A 115 5.74 -18.21 1.76
C THR A 115 6.77 -17.33 2.45
N SER A 116 6.59 -17.10 3.73
CA SER A 116 7.48 -16.27 4.55
C SER A 116 7.90 -16.96 5.83
N GLY A 117 8.82 -16.35 6.57
CA GLY A 117 9.06 -16.69 7.96
C GLY A 117 7.84 -16.45 8.84
N SER A 118 7.92 -16.83 10.10
CA SER A 118 6.78 -16.85 11.03
C SER A 118 6.23 -15.45 11.37
N ALA A 119 7.04 -14.40 11.23
CA ALA A 119 6.64 -13.01 11.43
C ALA A 119 6.18 -12.33 10.13
N GLY A 120 6.26 -13.01 8.99
CA GLY A 120 5.85 -12.48 7.70
C GLY A 120 4.37 -12.69 7.40
N HIS A 121 3.94 -12.15 6.26
CA HIS A 121 2.53 -12.17 5.85
C HIS A 121 2.04 -13.57 5.45
N TYR A 122 2.92 -14.47 4.97
CA TYR A 122 2.57 -15.81 4.47
C TYR A 122 3.27 -16.94 5.23
N PRO A 123 3.10 -17.06 6.57
CA PRO A 123 3.87 -18.01 7.37
C PRO A 123 3.55 -19.49 7.09
N ASN A 124 2.38 -19.77 6.51
CA ASN A 124 1.95 -21.13 6.18
C ASN A 124 2.09 -21.48 4.70
N GLY A 125 2.55 -20.52 3.89
CA GLY A 125 2.54 -20.63 2.43
C GLY A 125 1.14 -20.51 1.83
N ASP A 126 1.01 -19.74 0.74
CA ASP A 126 -0.28 -19.42 0.14
C ASP A 126 -0.21 -19.43 -1.39
N PHE A 127 -1.18 -20.06 -2.05
CA PHE A 127 -1.45 -19.90 -3.48
C PHE A 127 -2.53 -18.86 -3.64
N ARG A 128 -2.21 -17.80 -4.40
CA ARG A 128 -3.13 -16.68 -4.55
C ARG A 128 -3.12 -16.07 -5.95
N VAL A 129 -4.22 -15.43 -6.29
CA VAL A 129 -4.21 -14.37 -7.31
C VAL A 129 -3.59 -13.15 -6.63
N ASP A 130 -2.35 -12.82 -7.02
CA ASP A 130 -1.62 -11.71 -6.38
C ASP A 130 -2.21 -10.37 -6.82
N GLU A 131 -2.42 -10.22 -8.13
CA GLU A 131 -3.15 -9.09 -8.67
C GLU A 131 -3.91 -9.49 -9.94
N MET A 132 -5.03 -8.83 -10.20
CA MET A 132 -5.82 -8.99 -11.42
C MET A 132 -6.57 -7.70 -11.72
N ARG A 133 -6.41 -7.18 -12.93
CA ARG A 133 -7.00 -5.92 -13.38
C ARG A 133 -7.59 -6.04 -14.77
N LEU A 134 -8.67 -5.29 -14.98
CA LEU A 134 -9.27 -5.09 -16.30
C LEU A 134 -9.12 -3.62 -16.68
N PHE A 135 -8.77 -3.37 -17.93
CA PHE A 135 -8.58 -2.03 -18.48
C PHE A 135 -9.60 -1.74 -19.56
N LEU A 136 -10.13 -0.55 -19.52
CA LEU A 136 -10.98 0.03 -20.55
C LEU A 136 -10.34 1.32 -21.04
N ASP A 137 -10.05 1.39 -22.34
CA ASP A 137 -9.59 2.60 -23.00
C ASP A 137 -10.55 2.94 -24.15
N ALA A 138 -11.09 4.16 -24.16
CA ALA A 138 -12.04 4.60 -25.16
C ALA A 138 -11.69 6.00 -25.67
N SER A 139 -11.43 6.12 -26.98
CA SER A 139 -11.31 7.42 -27.62
C SER A 139 -12.71 8.05 -27.77
N VAL A 140 -12.98 9.12 -27.04
CA VAL A 140 -14.29 9.82 -27.04
C VAL A 140 -14.41 10.72 -28.27
N VAL A 141 -13.42 11.56 -28.49
CA VAL A 141 -13.22 12.40 -29.69
C VAL A 141 -11.72 12.56 -29.92
N GLU A 142 -11.32 13.26 -31.00
CA GLU A 142 -9.90 13.53 -31.26
C GLU A 142 -9.26 14.23 -30.05
N ASN A 143 -8.16 13.68 -29.54
CA ASN A 143 -7.42 14.14 -28.36
C ASN A 143 -8.21 14.14 -27.03
N VAL A 144 -9.31 13.40 -26.95
CA VAL A 144 -10.02 13.16 -25.69
C VAL A 144 -10.28 11.67 -25.54
N SER A 145 -9.69 11.07 -24.53
CA SER A 145 -9.85 9.67 -24.20
C SER A 145 -10.46 9.50 -22.79
N PHE A 146 -11.11 8.38 -22.61
CA PHE A 146 -11.56 7.90 -21.30
C PHE A 146 -10.76 6.65 -20.98
N TYR A 147 -10.25 6.59 -19.77
CA TYR A 147 -9.57 5.41 -19.23
C TYR A 147 -10.26 4.94 -17.95
N GLY A 148 -10.40 3.64 -17.82
CA GLY A 148 -10.93 3.00 -16.61
C GLY A 148 -10.18 1.73 -16.28
N GLU A 149 -9.91 1.53 -14.99
CA GLU A 149 -9.28 0.34 -14.41
C GLU A 149 -10.18 -0.25 -13.35
N LEU A 150 -10.46 -1.55 -13.45
CA LEU A 150 -11.18 -2.31 -12.45
C LEU A 150 -10.24 -3.35 -11.85
N ASN A 151 -9.91 -3.18 -10.59
CA ASN A 151 -9.12 -4.14 -9.80
C ASN A 151 -10.03 -5.25 -9.30
N LEU A 152 -9.74 -6.50 -9.66
CA LEU A 152 -10.43 -7.71 -9.20
C LEU A 152 -9.70 -8.37 -8.04
N ALA A 153 -8.39 -8.20 -7.98
CA ALA A 153 -7.54 -8.56 -6.86
C ALA A 153 -6.35 -7.61 -6.83
N THR A 154 -5.91 -7.23 -5.65
CA THR A 154 -4.69 -6.45 -5.44
C THR A 154 -3.77 -7.19 -4.51
N ARG A 155 -2.46 -6.97 -4.64
CA ARG A 155 -1.45 -7.60 -3.78
C ARG A 155 -1.70 -7.35 -2.30
N GLU A 156 -2.25 -6.20 -1.98
CA GLU A 156 -2.55 -5.73 -0.64
C GLU A 156 -3.84 -6.35 -0.07
N SER A 157 -4.70 -6.91 -0.93
CA SER A 157 -5.95 -7.55 -0.50
C SER A 157 -5.73 -9.00 -0.12
N THR A 158 -6.51 -9.47 0.85
CA THR A 158 -6.49 -10.88 1.28
C THR A 158 -7.48 -11.76 0.51
N ASP A 159 -8.32 -11.16 -0.34
CA ASP A 159 -9.36 -11.84 -1.10
C ASP A 159 -9.66 -11.10 -2.41
N VAL A 160 -10.47 -11.71 -3.27
CA VAL A 160 -10.98 -11.06 -4.49
C VAL A 160 -11.83 -9.85 -4.07
N GLU A 161 -11.42 -8.69 -4.52
CA GLU A 161 -12.03 -7.42 -4.17
C GLU A 161 -12.24 -6.57 -5.42
N PHE A 162 -13.50 -6.15 -5.64
CA PHE A 162 -13.81 -5.22 -6.72
C PHE A 162 -13.53 -3.80 -6.27
N ARG A 163 -12.43 -3.22 -6.75
CA ARG A 163 -12.09 -1.81 -6.52
C ARG A 163 -11.90 -1.08 -7.84
N LEU A 164 -12.41 0.13 -7.88
CA LEU A 164 -12.10 1.05 -8.95
C LEU A 164 -10.65 1.52 -8.78
N GLY A 165 -9.82 1.21 -9.77
CA GLY A 165 -8.47 1.75 -9.87
C GLY A 165 -8.48 3.17 -10.44
N GLU A 166 -7.74 3.41 -11.53
CA GLU A 166 -7.83 4.69 -12.24
C GLU A 166 -9.17 4.84 -12.96
N LEU A 167 -9.70 6.04 -13.00
CA LEU A 167 -10.90 6.40 -13.78
C LEU A 167 -10.83 7.89 -14.13
N TYR A 168 -10.45 8.20 -15.36
CA TYR A 168 -10.31 9.59 -15.76
C TYR A 168 -10.67 9.86 -17.22
N ILE A 169 -10.90 11.13 -17.50
CA ILE A 169 -10.94 11.68 -18.85
C ILE A 169 -9.61 12.41 -19.07
N ASP A 170 -8.95 12.09 -20.19
CA ASP A 170 -7.67 12.71 -20.59
C ASP A 170 -7.91 13.63 -21.80
N PHE A 171 -7.61 14.89 -21.62
CA PHE A 171 -7.59 15.92 -22.66
C PHE A 171 -6.15 16.05 -23.16
N GLU A 172 -5.80 15.26 -24.14
CA GLU A 172 -4.44 15.17 -24.66
C GLU A 172 -4.09 16.38 -25.53
N ASN A 173 -2.85 16.85 -25.40
CA ASN A 173 -2.27 17.85 -26.28
C ASN A 173 -3.11 19.14 -26.46
N LEU A 174 -3.68 19.66 -25.35
CA LEU A 174 -4.43 20.93 -25.36
C LEU A 174 -3.59 22.10 -25.90
N SER A 175 -2.27 22.05 -25.74
CA SER A 175 -1.35 23.06 -26.26
C SER A 175 -1.39 23.22 -27.78
N ARG A 176 -1.92 22.24 -28.53
CA ARG A 176 -2.12 22.33 -29.98
C ARG A 176 -3.00 23.51 -30.40
N PHE A 177 -3.94 23.93 -29.53
CA PHE A 177 -4.75 25.12 -29.77
C PHE A 177 -3.91 26.41 -29.88
N TRP A 178 -2.71 26.41 -29.30
CA TRP A 178 -1.75 27.52 -29.37
C TRP A 178 -0.57 27.25 -30.30
N GLY A 179 -0.63 26.17 -31.09
CA GLY A 179 0.43 25.79 -32.03
C GLY A 179 1.61 25.05 -31.40
N TRP A 180 1.50 24.60 -30.14
CA TRP A 180 2.52 23.80 -29.45
C TRP A 180 2.10 22.34 -29.42
N ASP A 181 3.05 21.42 -29.59
CA ASP A 181 2.78 19.98 -29.61
C ASP A 181 3.16 19.34 -28.28
N LYS A 182 2.21 18.63 -27.66
CA LYS A 182 2.37 17.83 -26.42
C LYS A 182 2.97 18.60 -25.21
N VAL A 183 2.86 19.93 -25.21
CA VAL A 183 3.35 20.75 -24.11
C VAL A 183 2.39 20.69 -22.93
N LEU A 184 1.07 20.63 -23.16
CA LEU A 184 0.07 20.60 -22.11
C LEU A 184 -1.03 19.58 -22.43
N SER A 185 -1.28 18.71 -21.49
CA SER A 185 -2.43 17.81 -21.40
C SER A 185 -3.05 17.91 -20.01
N VAL A 186 -4.32 17.51 -19.85
CA VAL A 186 -5.05 17.60 -18.58
C VAL A 186 -5.83 16.31 -18.37
N ARG A 187 -5.67 15.71 -17.19
CA ARG A 187 -6.51 14.60 -16.71
C ARG A 187 -7.45 15.08 -15.61
N LEU A 188 -8.67 14.57 -15.64
CA LEU A 188 -9.71 14.84 -14.65
C LEU A 188 -10.33 13.52 -14.21
N GLY A 189 -10.28 13.23 -12.92
CA GLY A 189 -10.84 12.01 -12.34
C GLY A 189 -9.92 11.41 -11.31
N ARG A 190 -9.94 10.08 -11.19
CA ARG A 190 -9.05 9.30 -10.33
C ARG A 190 -7.85 8.84 -11.12
N MET A 191 -6.66 9.17 -10.68
CA MET A 191 -5.40 8.84 -11.32
C MET A 191 -4.29 8.63 -10.31
N TYR A 192 -3.19 8.03 -10.73
CA TYR A 192 -2.01 7.93 -9.89
C TYR A 192 -1.53 9.31 -9.44
N VAL A 193 -1.08 9.39 -8.18
CA VAL A 193 -0.35 10.55 -7.67
C VAL A 193 0.99 10.64 -8.41
N PRO A 194 1.32 11.76 -9.09
CA PRO A 194 2.55 11.87 -9.89
C PRO A 194 3.78 12.11 -9.00
N PHE A 195 4.14 11.10 -8.20
CA PHE A 195 5.28 11.13 -7.28
C PHE A 195 6.16 9.90 -7.49
N GLY A 196 7.47 10.09 -7.68
CA GLY A 196 8.43 9.03 -7.98
C GLY A 196 8.25 8.42 -9.37
N GLU A 197 9.06 7.42 -9.67
CA GLU A 197 9.02 6.67 -10.93
C GLU A 197 8.60 5.20 -10.74
N GLU A 198 8.67 4.67 -9.51
CA GLU A 198 8.43 3.25 -9.24
C GLU A 198 7.00 2.83 -9.61
N TYR A 199 6.00 3.67 -9.34
CA TYR A 199 4.60 3.35 -9.63
C TYR A 199 4.32 3.06 -11.11
N GLN A 200 5.13 3.58 -12.04
CA GLN A 200 4.97 3.32 -13.47
C GLN A 200 5.31 1.89 -13.88
N ASN A 201 6.00 1.14 -13.03
CA ASN A 201 6.42 -0.25 -13.27
C ASN A 201 5.83 -1.21 -12.22
N ARG A 202 4.75 -0.84 -11.57
CA ARG A 202 4.14 -1.67 -10.50
C ARG A 202 3.47 -2.93 -11.00
N TYR A 203 3.00 -2.92 -12.23
CA TYR A 203 2.24 -4.05 -12.76
C TYR A 203 3.07 -5.34 -12.80
N ALA A 204 2.42 -6.47 -12.48
CA ALA A 204 3.10 -7.76 -12.39
C ALA A 204 3.94 -8.09 -13.63
N ILE A 205 3.47 -7.73 -14.82
CA ILE A 205 4.20 -8.01 -16.07
C ILE A 205 5.43 -7.08 -16.26
N ASP A 206 5.36 -5.84 -15.78
CA ASP A 206 6.37 -4.80 -15.99
C ASP A 206 7.43 -4.77 -14.87
N ASN A 207 7.06 -5.17 -13.65
CA ASN A 207 8.00 -5.31 -12.54
C ASN A 207 8.96 -6.48 -12.80
N PRO A 208 10.28 -6.28 -12.85
CA PRO A 208 11.22 -7.37 -13.10
C PRO A 208 11.30 -8.40 -11.97
N LEU A 209 10.95 -8.00 -10.75
CA LEU A 209 10.83 -8.86 -9.58
C LEU A 209 9.34 -9.11 -9.26
N ILE A 210 9.06 -9.86 -8.21
CA ILE A 210 7.69 -10.03 -7.69
C ILE A 210 7.39 -8.92 -6.68
N SER A 211 8.27 -8.72 -5.70
CA SER A 211 8.13 -7.61 -4.73
C SER A 211 8.41 -6.26 -5.40
N HIS A 212 7.95 -5.18 -4.75
CA HIS A 212 8.37 -3.81 -5.03
C HIS A 212 9.54 -3.40 -4.11
N SER A 213 9.97 -2.14 -4.17
CA SER A 213 10.90 -1.63 -3.18
C SER A 213 10.26 -1.66 -1.79
N LEU A 214 11.06 -1.51 -0.74
CA LEU A 214 10.51 -1.47 0.62
C LEU A 214 9.66 -0.23 0.89
N SER A 215 9.98 0.92 0.27
CA SER A 215 9.17 2.13 0.37
C SER A 215 7.85 2.01 -0.39
N ASP A 216 7.87 1.38 -1.54
CA ASP A 216 6.72 1.10 -2.41
C ASP A 216 5.75 2.29 -2.47
N LEU A 217 6.28 3.46 -2.85
CA LEU A 217 5.51 4.70 -2.87
C LEU A 217 4.64 4.79 -4.11
N TRP A 218 3.35 4.81 -3.88
CA TRP A 218 2.33 5.01 -4.90
C TRP A 218 1.02 5.45 -4.25
N GLY A 219 0.08 5.92 -5.05
CA GLY A 219 -1.26 6.25 -4.61
C GLY A 219 -2.14 6.56 -5.81
N VAL A 220 -3.44 6.32 -5.69
CA VAL A 220 -4.46 6.81 -6.62
C VAL A 220 -5.40 7.71 -5.84
N ASP A 221 -5.85 8.80 -6.49
CA ASP A 221 -6.71 9.76 -5.83
C ASP A 221 -7.49 10.59 -6.87
N GLU A 222 -8.62 11.16 -6.50
CA GLU A 222 -9.44 12.02 -7.34
C GLU A 222 -8.88 13.44 -7.40
N GLY A 223 -8.78 13.97 -8.62
CA GLY A 223 -8.30 15.33 -8.78
C GLY A 223 -8.09 15.76 -10.23
N ILE A 224 -7.17 16.68 -10.39
CA ILE A 224 -6.74 17.27 -11.67
C ILE A 224 -5.24 17.11 -11.79
N GLU A 225 -4.78 16.59 -12.92
CA GLU A 225 -3.38 16.52 -13.30
C GLU A 225 -3.12 17.33 -14.56
N LEU A 226 -2.07 18.15 -14.53
CA LEU A 226 -1.49 18.82 -15.69
C LEU A 226 -0.19 18.11 -16.03
N TYR A 227 -0.01 17.69 -17.26
CA TYR A 227 1.22 17.03 -17.69
C TYR A 227 1.61 17.39 -19.11
N GLY A 228 2.88 17.18 -19.44
CA GLY A 228 3.37 17.47 -20.77
C GLY A 228 4.86 17.25 -20.93
N ARG A 229 5.35 17.66 -22.09
CA ARG A 229 6.77 17.55 -22.47
C ARG A 229 7.26 18.82 -23.18
N VAL A 230 8.44 19.29 -22.80
CA VAL A 230 9.12 20.41 -23.43
C VAL A 230 10.56 20.00 -23.75
N GLY A 231 10.82 19.66 -25.01
CA GLY A 231 12.12 19.15 -25.45
C GLY A 231 12.46 17.82 -24.76
N LYS A 232 13.49 17.82 -23.92
CA LYS A 232 13.96 16.66 -23.14
C LYS A 232 13.36 16.59 -21.75
N PHE A 233 12.56 17.57 -21.35
CA PHE A 233 11.90 17.62 -20.05
C PHE A 233 10.47 17.12 -20.16
N SER A 234 10.05 16.28 -19.22
CA SER A 234 8.66 15.91 -18.98
C SER A 234 8.23 16.43 -17.61
N TYR A 235 6.96 16.71 -17.45
CA TYR A 235 6.43 17.14 -16.16
C TYR A 235 5.03 16.60 -15.92
N ALA A 236 4.70 16.40 -14.66
CA ALA A 236 3.33 16.18 -14.20
C ALA A 236 3.16 16.95 -12.88
N ALA A 237 1.98 17.55 -12.69
CA ALA A 237 1.60 18.23 -11.46
C ALA A 237 0.12 18.00 -11.19
N ALA A 238 -0.23 17.57 -9.98
CA ALA A 238 -1.59 17.24 -9.61
C ALA A 238 -2.02 17.94 -8.33
N VAL A 239 -3.32 18.23 -8.27
CA VAL A 239 -4.05 18.62 -7.06
C VAL A 239 -5.16 17.60 -6.87
N GLN A 240 -5.16 16.90 -5.73
CA GLN A 240 -6.02 15.76 -5.44
C GLN A 240 -6.58 15.88 -4.01
N ASN A 241 -7.52 15.02 -3.63
CA ASN A 241 -8.16 15.09 -2.30
C ASN A 241 -7.19 14.81 -1.16
N GLY A 242 -6.34 13.79 -1.27
CA GLY A 242 -5.30 13.42 -0.29
C GLY A 242 -5.66 12.25 0.62
N GLY A 243 -6.94 12.01 0.89
CA GLY A 243 -7.45 10.89 1.67
C GLY A 243 -7.61 9.61 0.86
N ILE A 244 -8.16 8.57 1.48
CA ILE A 244 -8.42 7.29 0.81
C ILE A 244 -9.42 7.51 -0.33
N PRO A 245 -9.15 7.02 -1.56
CA PRO A 245 -10.09 7.10 -2.67
C PRO A 245 -11.44 6.43 -2.32
N ASP A 246 -12.51 6.80 -3.02
CA ASP A 246 -13.89 6.34 -2.79
C ASP A 246 -14.54 6.84 -1.49
N THR A 247 -13.92 7.76 -0.78
CA THR A 247 -14.51 8.39 0.41
C THR A 247 -14.83 9.85 0.13
N ALA A 248 -15.80 10.39 0.90
CA ALA A 248 -16.01 11.82 0.89
C ALA A 248 -14.79 12.52 1.48
N ASP A 249 -14.38 13.62 0.89
CA ASP A 249 -13.33 14.48 1.44
C ASP A 249 -13.83 15.15 2.73
N TYR A 250 -13.20 14.89 3.85
CA TYR A 250 -13.61 15.35 5.17
C TYR A 250 -12.96 16.68 5.58
N ASP A 251 -12.00 17.15 4.82
CA ASP A 251 -11.35 18.43 5.07
C ASP A 251 -11.43 19.37 3.86
N LYS A 252 -10.80 20.54 3.94
CA LYS A 252 -10.78 21.52 2.84
C LYS A 252 -9.40 21.65 2.20
N ASP A 253 -8.40 20.98 2.75
CA ASP A 253 -7.05 20.97 2.24
C ASP A 253 -6.93 19.96 1.09
N LYS A 254 -5.92 20.11 0.27
CA LYS A 254 -5.71 19.26 -0.90
C LYS A 254 -4.29 18.73 -0.92
N SER A 255 -4.14 17.51 -1.40
CA SER A 255 -2.85 16.96 -1.79
C SER A 255 -2.33 17.68 -3.02
N VAL A 256 -1.04 17.98 -3.01
CA VAL A 256 -0.33 18.56 -4.14
C VAL A 256 0.90 17.71 -4.41
N ALA A 257 1.04 17.22 -5.64
CA ALA A 257 2.18 16.43 -6.07
C ALA A 257 2.72 16.94 -7.41
N GLY A 258 4.00 16.75 -7.64
CA GLY A 258 4.60 17.06 -8.91
C GLY A 258 5.89 16.31 -9.16
N ARG A 259 6.16 16.04 -10.43
CA ARG A 259 7.35 15.36 -10.92
C ARG A 259 7.90 16.07 -12.14
N LEU A 260 9.22 16.17 -12.21
CA LEU A 260 9.97 16.70 -13.34
C LEU A 260 10.95 15.62 -13.81
N GLY A 261 10.79 15.14 -15.04
CA GLY A 261 11.69 14.20 -15.69
C GLY A 261 12.62 14.88 -16.70
N TYR A 262 13.79 14.31 -16.91
CA TYR A 262 14.78 14.76 -17.87
C TYR A 262 15.45 13.59 -18.58
N ASP A 263 15.28 13.51 -19.90
CA ASP A 263 15.90 12.51 -20.79
C ASP A 263 17.03 13.16 -21.61
N PRO A 264 18.28 13.27 -21.08
CA PRO A 264 19.40 13.84 -21.82
C PRO A 264 19.70 13.06 -23.10
N ASN A 265 19.51 11.74 -23.06
CA ASN A 265 19.68 10.81 -24.16
C ASN A 265 18.85 9.53 -23.94
N HIS A 266 18.90 8.57 -24.86
CA HIS A 266 18.07 7.35 -24.83
C HIS A 266 18.44 6.34 -23.73
N TRP A 267 19.62 6.44 -23.14
CA TRP A 267 20.10 5.49 -22.12
C TRP A 267 20.04 6.04 -20.69
N LEU A 268 19.77 7.34 -20.49
CA LEU A 268 19.70 7.96 -19.17
C LEU A 268 18.38 8.72 -18.99
N HIS A 269 17.69 8.41 -17.92
CA HIS A 269 16.54 9.14 -17.41
C HIS A 269 16.84 9.62 -15.99
N LEU A 270 16.46 10.84 -15.69
CA LEU A 270 16.55 11.45 -14.36
C LEU A 270 15.18 12.03 -14.01
N SER A 271 14.76 11.92 -12.75
CA SER A 271 13.60 12.67 -12.28
C SER A 271 13.73 13.20 -10.88
N ALA A 272 12.88 14.14 -10.54
CA ALA A 272 12.71 14.66 -9.20
C ALA A 272 11.23 14.90 -8.92
N SER A 273 10.78 14.53 -7.74
CA SER A 273 9.39 14.60 -7.32
C SER A 273 9.28 15.25 -5.95
N ALA A 274 8.17 15.97 -5.73
CA ALA A 274 7.81 16.47 -4.42
C ALA A 274 6.30 16.39 -4.24
N MET A 275 5.86 16.13 -3.01
CA MET A 275 4.44 16.15 -2.67
C MET A 275 4.18 16.51 -1.22
N ARG A 276 2.95 17.00 -0.97
CA ARG A 276 2.34 17.11 0.34
C ARG A 276 0.97 16.47 0.30
N THR A 277 0.64 15.64 1.28
CA THR A 277 -0.66 14.94 1.35
C THR A 277 -1.86 15.85 1.63
N GLY A 278 -1.64 17.11 1.97
CA GLY A 278 -2.64 17.96 2.60
C GLY A 278 -2.73 17.72 4.11
N ASN A 279 -3.52 18.52 4.82
CA ASN A 279 -3.79 18.33 6.25
C ASN A 279 -5.04 17.45 6.39
N LEU A 280 -4.86 16.14 6.42
CA LEU A 280 -5.92 15.14 6.49
C LEU A 280 -6.63 15.15 7.85
N ASP A 281 -7.95 14.97 7.85
CA ASP A 281 -8.73 14.82 9.10
C ASP A 281 -8.42 13.46 9.76
N ALA A 282 -7.99 13.49 11.01
CA ALA A 282 -7.54 12.29 11.71
C ALA A 282 -8.66 11.27 12.02
N THR A 283 -9.92 11.65 11.85
CA THR A 283 -11.10 10.81 12.11
C THR A 283 -11.78 10.37 10.81
N GLY A 284 -11.97 11.30 9.87
CA GLY A 284 -12.63 11.05 8.59
C GLY A 284 -11.67 10.45 7.57
N ASP A 285 -10.52 11.10 7.36
CA ASP A 285 -9.44 10.67 6.47
C ASP A 285 -8.27 10.10 7.25
N PHE A 286 -8.53 9.10 8.10
CA PHE A 286 -7.51 8.55 8.99
C PHE A 286 -6.29 7.92 8.28
N LEU A 287 -6.36 7.73 6.97
CA LEU A 287 -5.29 7.28 6.08
C LEU A 287 -5.14 8.26 4.91
N SER A 288 -3.91 8.48 4.45
CA SER A 288 -3.65 9.19 3.20
C SER A 288 -3.92 8.30 1.98
N ALA A 289 -4.13 8.90 0.80
CA ALA A 289 -4.11 8.19 -0.47
C ALA A 289 -2.75 7.57 -0.80
N MET A 290 -1.69 8.07 -0.17
CA MET A 290 -0.32 7.67 -0.45
C MET A 290 0.09 6.43 0.34
N TRP A 291 0.39 5.36 -0.38
CA TRP A 291 0.97 4.12 0.12
C TRP A 291 2.45 4.33 0.49
N PHE A 292 2.90 3.75 1.59
CA PHE A 292 4.29 3.82 2.04
C PHE A 292 4.65 2.64 2.92
N GLY A 293 5.71 1.93 2.57
CA GLY A 293 6.23 0.81 3.37
C GLY A 293 5.24 -0.35 3.54
N ASN A 294 4.45 -0.64 2.51
CA ASN A 294 3.32 -1.57 2.51
C ASN A 294 2.22 -1.21 3.51
N GLY A 295 2.02 0.08 3.74
CA GLY A 295 0.95 0.68 4.53
C GLY A 295 0.62 2.07 4.00
N PHE A 296 0.10 2.93 4.86
CA PHE A 296 -0.25 4.31 4.54
C PHE A 296 0.28 5.27 5.59
N PHE A 297 0.44 6.54 5.22
CA PHE A 297 0.53 7.58 6.24
C PHE A 297 -0.80 7.66 6.96
N ARG A 298 -0.79 7.57 8.29
CA ARG A 298 -1.97 7.60 9.14
C ARG A 298 -1.75 8.48 10.35
N SER A 299 -2.83 8.88 11.00
CA SER A 299 -2.74 9.56 12.31
C SER A 299 -1.99 8.69 13.31
N LEU A 300 -0.97 9.26 13.95
CA LEU A 300 -0.13 8.64 14.98
C LEU A 300 -0.27 9.33 16.34
N GLY A 301 -1.11 10.36 16.43
CA GLY A 301 -1.37 11.12 17.64
C GLY A 301 -2.41 10.51 18.56
N GLY A 302 -2.61 11.16 19.69
CA GLY A 302 -3.63 10.80 20.67
C GLY A 302 -5.04 11.27 20.31
N PRO A 303 -6.02 11.11 21.21
CA PRO A 303 -7.41 11.53 20.95
C PRO A 303 -7.61 13.02 20.66
N GLY A 304 -6.62 13.84 20.99
CA GLY A 304 -6.63 15.28 20.70
C GLY A 304 -6.12 15.65 19.31
N THR A 305 -5.54 14.70 18.58
CA THR A 305 -5.08 14.92 17.20
C THR A 305 -6.28 14.98 16.27
N THR A 306 -6.43 16.07 15.54
CA THR A 306 -7.51 16.25 14.57
C THR A 306 -7.02 16.30 13.14
N LYS A 307 -5.72 16.55 12.91
CA LYS A 307 -5.12 16.62 11.57
C LYS A 307 -3.70 16.05 11.56
N PHE A 308 -3.33 15.49 10.43
CA PHE A 308 -1.96 15.06 10.15
C PHE A 308 -1.61 15.28 8.68
N HIS A 309 -0.33 15.28 8.34
CA HIS A 309 0.15 15.36 6.96
C HIS A 309 1.52 14.71 6.80
N ALA A 310 1.88 14.43 5.55
CA ALA A 310 3.22 14.04 5.15
C ALA A 310 3.71 14.90 3.98
N ASP A 311 4.97 15.33 4.06
CA ASP A 311 5.71 15.97 2.99
C ASP A 311 6.78 14.99 2.50
N LEU A 312 6.93 14.84 1.18
CA LEU A 312 7.86 13.92 0.55
C LEU A 312 8.65 14.61 -0.56
N ALA A 313 9.89 14.20 -0.74
CA ALA A 313 10.72 14.56 -1.88
C ALA A 313 11.57 13.35 -2.30
N GLU A 314 11.71 13.13 -3.60
CA GLU A 314 12.43 11.99 -4.18
C GLU A 314 13.20 12.41 -5.42
N GLY A 315 14.30 11.74 -5.66
CA GLY A 315 15.07 11.83 -6.90
C GLY A 315 15.35 10.43 -7.43
N ASP A 316 15.20 10.26 -8.75
CA ASP A 316 15.31 9.00 -9.45
C ASP A 316 16.37 9.08 -10.56
N ILE A 317 17.00 7.95 -10.82
CA ILE A 317 17.89 7.73 -11.95
C ILE A 317 17.65 6.35 -12.56
N GLU A 318 17.48 6.29 -13.87
CA GLU A 318 17.47 5.05 -14.64
C GLU A 318 18.56 5.08 -15.72
N VAL A 319 19.39 4.05 -15.74
CA VAL A 319 20.38 3.81 -16.79
C VAL A 319 19.98 2.57 -17.57
N ARG A 320 19.60 2.77 -18.84
CA ARG A 320 19.22 1.70 -19.77
C ARG A 320 20.44 1.14 -20.47
N LEU A 321 20.72 -0.12 -20.23
CA LEU A 321 21.84 -0.86 -20.79
C LEU A 321 21.37 -1.72 -21.99
N PRO A 322 22.26 -2.13 -22.90
CA PRO A 322 21.89 -3.00 -24.03
C PRO A 322 21.24 -4.33 -23.60
N ARG A 323 21.53 -4.83 -22.39
CA ARG A 323 21.02 -6.10 -21.87
C ARG A 323 20.48 -5.95 -20.43
N GLY A 324 19.74 -4.89 -20.14
CA GLY A 324 19.17 -4.67 -18.83
C GLY A 324 19.10 -3.22 -18.42
N SER A 325 18.94 -2.97 -17.13
CA SER A 325 18.83 -1.63 -16.56
C SER A 325 19.41 -1.55 -15.16
N LEU A 326 19.81 -0.35 -14.80
CA LEU A 326 20.12 0.03 -13.41
C LEU A 326 19.16 1.16 -13.03
N LYS A 327 18.46 1.00 -11.92
CA LYS A 327 17.59 2.02 -11.36
C LYS A 327 18.01 2.32 -9.93
N ALA A 328 17.96 3.59 -9.56
CA ALA A 328 18.14 4.02 -8.19
C ALA A 328 17.20 5.18 -7.91
N PHE A 329 16.65 5.20 -6.72
CA PHE A 329 15.97 6.37 -6.20
C PHE A 329 16.29 6.56 -4.73
N GLY A 330 16.10 7.76 -4.25
CA GLY A 330 16.21 8.08 -2.84
C GLY A 330 15.37 9.29 -2.50
N GLY A 331 14.73 9.22 -1.37
CA GLY A 331 13.81 10.23 -0.92
C GLY A 331 13.89 10.51 0.57
N TRP A 332 13.22 11.57 0.91
CA TRP A 332 13.01 12.04 2.27
C TRP A 332 11.51 12.21 2.50
N PHE A 333 11.07 11.90 3.71
CA PHE A 333 9.74 12.21 4.17
C PHE A 333 9.77 12.94 5.50
N GLN A 334 8.78 13.79 5.73
CA GLN A 334 8.45 14.39 7.01
C GLN A 334 6.98 14.13 7.30
N TYR A 335 6.70 13.58 8.46
CA TYR A 335 5.35 13.44 9.01
C TYR A 335 5.17 14.42 10.17
N ASP A 336 4.01 15.07 10.24
CA ASP A 336 3.61 15.90 11.37
C ASP A 336 2.11 15.82 11.62
N ASP A 337 1.69 16.11 12.84
CA ASP A 337 0.28 16.21 13.22
C ASP A 337 0.08 17.39 14.19
N ASN A 338 -1.17 17.72 14.45
CA ASN A 338 -1.54 18.80 15.35
C ASN A 338 -1.81 18.35 16.80
N ASP A 339 -1.15 17.30 17.28
CA ASP A 339 -1.26 16.85 18.68
C ASP A 339 -0.95 18.02 19.63
N PRO A 340 -1.88 18.43 20.49
CA PRO A 340 -1.67 19.58 21.36
C PRO A 340 -0.71 19.30 22.54
N VAL A 341 -0.36 18.03 22.79
CA VAL A 341 0.43 17.61 23.96
C VAL A 341 1.81 17.12 23.54
N ASN A 342 1.87 16.32 22.46
CA ASN A 342 3.08 15.64 22.04
C ASN A 342 3.57 16.18 20.70
N ASN A 343 4.88 16.39 20.57
CA ASN A 343 5.48 16.64 19.26
C ASN A 343 5.64 15.31 18.53
N ASN A 344 4.77 15.03 17.57
CA ASN A 344 4.78 13.81 16.74
C ASN A 344 5.54 13.96 15.42
N ARG A 345 6.17 15.09 15.17
CA ARG A 345 7.00 15.30 13.97
C ARG A 345 8.07 14.21 13.85
N ARG A 346 8.13 13.59 12.67
CA ARG A 346 9.05 12.52 12.30
C ARG A 346 9.66 12.83 10.95
N ASP A 347 10.96 12.63 10.84
CA ASP A 347 11.70 12.74 9.58
C ASP A 347 12.35 11.40 9.29
N GLY A 348 12.40 11.02 8.03
CA GLY A 348 13.05 9.79 7.60
C GLY A 348 13.55 9.85 6.18
N TYR A 349 14.33 8.84 5.82
CA TYR A 349 14.90 8.65 4.49
C TYR A 349 14.60 7.26 4.00
N TYR A 350 14.48 7.13 2.70
CA TYR A 350 14.35 5.83 2.04
C TYR A 350 15.14 5.84 0.74
N TYR A 351 15.55 4.67 0.29
CA TYR A 351 16.21 4.53 -1.00
C TYR A 351 16.09 3.10 -1.52
N SER A 352 16.25 2.96 -2.83
CA SER A 352 16.28 1.68 -3.53
C SER A 352 17.33 1.70 -4.63
N LEU A 353 17.97 0.55 -4.83
CA LEU A 353 18.90 0.27 -5.91
C LEU A 353 18.47 -1.02 -6.59
N GLU A 354 18.24 -0.98 -7.89
CA GLU A 354 17.83 -2.13 -8.68
C GLU A 354 18.77 -2.34 -9.86
N ALA A 355 19.10 -3.59 -10.12
CA ALA A 355 19.80 -3.99 -11.32
C ALA A 355 19.09 -5.19 -11.95
N VAL A 356 18.83 -5.10 -13.26
CA VAL A 356 18.25 -6.18 -14.06
C VAL A 356 19.19 -6.48 -15.22
N HIS A 357 19.42 -7.76 -15.49
CA HIS A 357 20.29 -8.18 -16.58
C HIS A 357 19.70 -9.38 -17.33
N ASP A 358 19.60 -9.27 -18.68
CA ASP A 358 19.23 -10.39 -19.54
C ASP A 358 20.42 -11.37 -19.67
N ILE A 359 20.30 -12.50 -18.97
CA ILE A 359 21.32 -13.58 -18.98
C ILE A 359 21.31 -14.26 -20.34
N PHE A 360 20.12 -14.59 -20.83
CA PHE A 360 19.85 -15.11 -22.17
C PHE A 360 18.68 -14.34 -22.80
N GLU A 361 18.31 -14.68 -24.02
CA GLU A 361 17.23 -14.01 -24.76
C GLU A 361 15.90 -13.96 -23.98
N LYS A 362 15.60 -15.03 -23.24
CA LYS A 362 14.34 -15.17 -22.50
C LYS A 362 14.50 -15.21 -20.99
N LEU A 363 15.73 -15.37 -20.48
CA LEU A 363 16.02 -15.47 -19.06
C LEU A 363 16.74 -14.22 -18.59
N TYR A 364 16.22 -13.59 -17.55
CA TYR A 364 16.87 -12.45 -16.88
C TYR A 364 17.01 -12.70 -15.39
N GLY A 365 17.95 -12.00 -14.77
CA GLY A 365 18.11 -11.91 -13.32
C GLY A 365 17.91 -10.48 -12.85
N GLY A 366 17.33 -10.34 -11.67
CA GLY A 366 17.13 -9.06 -10.99
C GLY A 366 17.62 -9.10 -9.56
N VAL A 367 18.17 -7.99 -9.11
CA VAL A 367 18.50 -7.74 -7.71
C VAL A 367 18.01 -6.35 -7.32
N ARG A 368 17.36 -6.23 -6.14
CA ARG A 368 16.94 -4.97 -5.57
C ARG A 368 17.33 -4.91 -4.11
N PHE A 369 17.98 -3.83 -3.72
CA PHE A 369 18.21 -3.48 -2.33
C PHE A 369 17.44 -2.22 -2.00
N SER A 370 16.68 -2.22 -0.92
CA SER A 370 15.94 -1.05 -0.45
C SER A 370 15.99 -0.92 1.06
N GLN A 371 15.93 0.31 1.56
CA GLN A 371 15.97 0.60 2.99
C GLN A 371 15.11 1.80 3.33
N ILE A 372 14.47 1.75 4.52
CA ILE A 372 13.80 2.89 5.15
C ILE A 372 14.46 3.16 6.50
N LEU A 373 14.80 4.41 6.74
CA LEU A 373 15.37 4.94 7.97
C LEU A 373 14.38 5.95 8.57
N ALA A 374 13.48 5.48 9.43
CA ALA A 374 12.39 6.28 9.99
C ALA A 374 12.75 7.02 11.28
N GLY A 375 14.03 7.02 11.66
CA GLY A 375 14.53 7.77 12.81
C GLY A 375 14.09 7.21 14.17
N SER A 376 14.35 7.97 15.23
CA SER A 376 14.14 7.50 16.62
C SER A 376 12.67 7.32 17.00
N LYS A 377 11.76 8.05 16.37
CA LYS A 377 10.31 7.96 16.63
C LYS A 377 9.62 6.87 15.80
N GLY A 378 10.25 6.40 14.72
CA GLY A 378 9.76 5.36 13.85
C GLY A 378 8.50 5.72 13.04
N MET A 379 8.12 4.81 12.16
CA MET A 379 6.91 4.88 11.34
C MET A 379 6.21 3.50 11.30
N PRO A 380 4.91 3.44 10.97
CA PRO A 380 4.20 2.19 10.71
C PRO A 380 4.62 1.64 9.35
N ILE A 381 5.66 0.82 9.31
CA ILE A 381 6.20 0.19 8.11
C ILE A 381 5.94 -1.30 8.21
N VAL A 382 5.18 -1.85 7.26
CA VAL A 382 4.80 -3.26 7.24
C VAL A 382 5.89 -4.13 6.61
N GLY A 383 6.41 -3.74 5.46
CA GLY A 383 7.38 -4.56 4.72
C GLY A 383 6.79 -5.91 4.27
N ASN A 384 7.51 -7.01 4.48
CA ASN A 384 7.01 -8.38 4.31
C ASN A 384 6.29 -8.91 5.57
N GLY A 385 6.25 -8.14 6.64
CA GLY A 385 5.67 -8.54 7.91
C GLY A 385 4.14 -8.61 7.90
N ASP A 386 3.55 -9.07 8.98
CA ASP A 386 2.11 -9.08 9.16
C ASP A 386 1.55 -7.64 9.23
N PHE A 387 0.54 -7.35 8.40
CA PHE A 387 -0.06 -6.02 8.31
C PHE A 387 -0.66 -5.56 9.64
N GLY A 388 -1.42 -6.42 10.32
CA GLY A 388 -2.05 -6.07 11.59
C GLY A 388 -1.02 -5.75 12.67
N GLN A 389 0.06 -6.53 12.70
CA GLN A 389 1.13 -6.38 13.68
C GLN A 389 1.92 -5.08 13.47
N PHE A 390 2.36 -4.78 12.25
CA PHE A 390 3.31 -3.67 12.01
C PHE A 390 2.64 -2.37 11.58
N PHE A 391 1.43 -2.41 11.03
CA PHE A 391 0.70 -1.20 10.70
C PHE A 391 0.04 -0.55 11.93
N PHE A 392 -0.57 -1.35 12.81
CA PHE A 392 -1.25 -0.86 14.02
C PHE A 392 -0.42 -1.03 15.31
N GLY A 393 0.64 -1.80 15.28
CA GLY A 393 1.47 -2.15 16.42
C GLY A 393 2.70 -1.26 16.61
N PRO A 394 3.83 -1.85 17.06
CA PRO A 394 5.04 -1.09 17.35
C PRO A 394 5.65 -0.48 16.08
N LEU A 395 6.14 0.76 16.22
CA LEU A 395 6.69 1.51 15.10
C LEU A 395 8.09 1.01 14.73
N THR A 396 8.36 0.95 13.44
CA THR A 396 9.65 0.55 12.87
C THR A 396 10.59 1.75 12.82
N LYS A 397 11.78 1.58 13.34
CA LYS A 397 12.86 2.57 13.34
C LYS A 397 13.68 2.53 12.04
N ASP A 398 14.12 1.35 11.65
CA ASP A 398 14.85 1.10 10.43
C ASP A 398 14.56 -0.32 9.92
N ILE A 399 14.55 -0.48 8.60
CA ILE A 399 14.31 -1.77 7.96
C ILE A 399 14.94 -1.78 6.58
N TRP A 400 15.51 -2.90 6.15
CA TRP A 400 16.07 -3.09 4.82
C TRP A 400 15.62 -4.40 4.21
N ARG A 401 15.57 -4.44 2.88
CA ARG A 401 15.22 -5.61 2.07
C ARG A 401 16.24 -5.81 0.95
N LEU A 402 16.68 -7.05 0.77
CA LEU A 402 17.43 -7.49 -0.41
C LEU A 402 16.62 -8.55 -1.14
N SER A 403 16.17 -8.24 -2.34
CA SER A 403 15.42 -9.15 -3.22
C SER A 403 16.33 -9.66 -4.33
N LEU A 404 16.30 -10.97 -4.54
CA LEU A 404 17.03 -11.68 -5.60
C LEU A 404 16.02 -12.47 -6.42
N GLY A 405 15.95 -12.25 -7.72
CA GLY A 405 14.97 -12.91 -8.57
C GLY A 405 15.47 -13.33 -9.93
N LEU A 406 14.75 -14.26 -10.50
CA LEU A 406 14.89 -14.72 -11.88
C LEU A 406 13.55 -14.67 -12.59
N GLY A 407 13.55 -14.27 -13.86
CA GLY A 407 12.36 -14.26 -14.69
C GLY A 407 12.60 -14.93 -16.04
N TYR A 408 11.62 -15.73 -16.47
CA TYR A 408 11.63 -16.37 -17.78
C TYR A 408 10.49 -15.84 -18.65
N LYS A 409 10.81 -15.14 -19.75
CA LYS A 409 9.87 -14.55 -20.69
C LYS A 409 9.43 -15.61 -21.72
N PHE A 410 8.26 -16.22 -21.54
CA PHE A 410 7.68 -17.09 -22.58
C PHE A 410 7.31 -16.26 -23.82
N SER A 411 6.72 -15.09 -23.59
CA SER A 411 6.37 -14.09 -24.60
C SER A 411 6.46 -12.69 -23.97
N ARG A 412 6.09 -11.65 -24.72
CA ARG A 412 5.94 -10.29 -24.19
C ARG A 412 4.81 -10.20 -23.15
N ASN A 413 3.87 -11.13 -23.21
CA ASN A 413 2.62 -11.11 -22.45
C ASN A 413 2.56 -12.20 -21.36
N LEU A 414 3.62 -12.98 -21.18
CA LEU A 414 3.65 -14.08 -20.21
C LEU A 414 5.07 -14.28 -19.67
N VAL A 415 5.22 -14.10 -18.38
CA VAL A 415 6.49 -14.22 -17.66
C VAL A 415 6.32 -15.10 -16.41
N LEU A 416 7.22 -16.05 -16.23
CA LEU A 416 7.36 -16.79 -14.96
C LEU A 416 8.48 -16.13 -14.15
N LYS A 417 8.23 -15.85 -12.88
CA LYS A 417 9.19 -15.25 -11.97
C LYS A 417 9.35 -16.07 -10.70
N ALA A 418 10.53 -16.04 -10.12
CA ALA A 418 10.81 -16.54 -8.79
C ALA A 418 11.71 -15.54 -8.06
N GLU A 419 11.42 -15.27 -6.80
CA GLU A 419 12.12 -14.30 -5.98
C GLU A 419 12.31 -14.83 -4.57
N TYR A 420 13.46 -14.50 -3.98
CA TYR A 420 13.68 -14.59 -2.55
C TYR A 420 14.08 -13.23 -2.00
N SER A 421 13.40 -12.76 -0.98
CA SER A 421 13.67 -11.50 -0.30
C SER A 421 14.11 -11.75 1.14
N PHE A 422 15.28 -11.21 1.48
CA PHE A 422 15.79 -11.10 2.84
C PHE A 422 15.30 -9.77 3.41
N GLU A 423 14.66 -9.79 4.57
CA GLU A 423 14.19 -8.57 5.22
C GLU A 423 14.57 -8.60 6.70
N GLN A 424 15.11 -7.48 7.18
CA GLN A 424 15.47 -7.30 8.58
C GLN A 424 15.32 -5.84 8.98
N GLY A 425 14.95 -5.60 10.24
CA GLY A 425 14.76 -4.27 10.76
C GLY A 425 14.84 -4.19 12.27
N ARG A 426 14.54 -3.03 12.81
CA ARG A 426 14.46 -2.74 14.24
C ARG A 426 13.25 -1.89 14.54
N LEU A 427 12.59 -2.21 15.64
CA LEU A 427 11.53 -1.41 16.22
C LEU A 427 12.10 -0.27 17.09
N VAL A 428 11.26 0.71 17.38
CA VAL A 428 11.65 1.84 18.24
C VAL A 428 12.00 1.40 19.67
N ASN A 429 11.37 0.32 20.15
CA ASN A 429 11.66 -0.26 21.47
C ASN A 429 13.00 -1.04 21.53
N GLY A 430 13.70 -1.19 20.39
CA GLY A 430 14.98 -1.89 20.27
C GLY A 430 14.87 -3.36 19.90
N GLU A 431 13.67 -3.93 19.79
CA GLU A 431 13.46 -5.28 19.31
C GLU A 431 13.87 -5.40 17.84
N GLN A 432 14.42 -6.54 17.46
CA GLN A 432 14.76 -6.86 16.08
C GLN A 432 13.48 -7.27 15.34
N ARG A 433 13.41 -6.88 14.08
CA ARG A 433 12.48 -7.41 13.08
C ARG A 433 13.26 -8.42 12.26
N ASP A 434 12.99 -9.68 12.47
CA ASP A 434 13.55 -10.81 11.76
C ASP A 434 12.45 -11.85 11.47
N ASP A 435 12.80 -12.91 10.75
CA ASP A 435 11.86 -13.96 10.34
C ASP A 435 10.71 -13.48 9.41
N GLU A 436 10.98 -12.38 8.67
CA GLU A 436 10.11 -11.81 7.64
C GLU A 436 10.61 -12.11 6.21
N ASN A 437 11.64 -12.96 6.06
CA ASN A 437 12.14 -13.36 4.74
C ASN A 437 11.03 -14.06 3.95
N GLN A 438 10.96 -13.80 2.64
CA GLN A 438 9.88 -14.32 1.79
C GLN A 438 10.45 -14.98 0.53
N PHE A 439 9.87 -16.13 0.15
CA PHE A 439 9.99 -16.70 -1.18
C PHE A 439 8.67 -16.53 -1.91
N ALA A 440 8.75 -16.17 -3.19
CA ALA A 440 7.60 -16.09 -4.07
C ALA A 440 7.91 -16.69 -5.45
N ALA A 441 6.91 -17.29 -6.07
CA ALA A 441 6.94 -17.71 -7.47
C ALA A 441 5.63 -17.31 -8.14
N GLU A 442 5.69 -16.64 -9.29
CA GLU A 442 4.54 -15.99 -9.92
C GLU A 442 4.56 -16.20 -11.43
N VAL A 443 3.38 -16.42 -12.00
CA VAL A 443 3.13 -16.29 -13.44
C VAL A 443 2.41 -14.97 -13.65
N ALA A 444 3.08 -14.02 -14.29
CA ALA A 444 2.51 -12.73 -14.66
C ALA A 444 2.09 -12.74 -16.13
N PHE A 445 0.93 -12.15 -16.45
CA PHE A 445 0.37 -12.12 -17.79
C PHE A 445 -0.35 -10.81 -18.11
N ARG A 446 -0.45 -10.48 -19.40
CA ARG A 446 -1.22 -9.34 -19.95
C ARG A 446 -1.81 -9.71 -21.30
N PHE A 447 -3.05 -9.29 -21.62
CA PHE A 447 -3.68 -9.45 -22.94
C PHE A 447 -4.63 -8.31 -23.29
#